data_c96204a82e9d5b2134d5d21d114659a2
#
_entry.id   c96204a82e9d5b2134d5d21d114659a2
#
_cell.length_a   1.000
_cell.length_b   1.000
_cell.length_c   1.000
_cell.angle_alpha   90.00
_cell.angle_beta   90.00
_cell.angle_gamma   90.00
#
_symmetry.space_group_name_H-M   'P 1'
#
loop_
_entity.id
_entity.type
_entity.pdbx_description
1 polymer ?
#
loop_
_entity_poly.entity_id
_entity_poly.type
_entity_poly.pdbx_seq_one_letter_code
_entity_poly.pdbx_strand_id
1 'polypeptide(L)'
;MKTIFKNGNVIDGTGNPGRIADVMVDEGHIVEIGQIDVGVNEQVIDATGKIICPGFIDTHTHSDLSAIINPALSAKIRQGITTELLGQDGVALAPLPEEYIPAWRKNIAGLDGDTDKIDWKYKNTDGYLNLLASRHPATNLAYLVPHGNVRMEAMGLDGRPSTREDVAKMCEVLERELKAGAFGLSTGLIYMPCAFGDTAEMIELCKVTAKYDGIFVVHQRSEADDIISSTQELIDIAKATGVWLHISHMKVCGKKNWGLIDQMLGMLEQAQEEGIRISYDQYPYVAGSTMLGVILPPWVHSGGTDKLLERLASPELRAKMIEDIQQGIPGWDNFIDFAGLDQIFVTSVKTEKNQDAVGLNLVQLGELRGKDPYNATFDLLFEEENAVGMVDFYGTEEHVIKFLCRPEQNVCTDGLMGAGKPHPRVFGAFPRVLGKYVREEGCLSWEAAIRKMTGKPAEVLGLQDRGLLKIGYAADIVMFDPNTIADKGTFVEPNQYPEGIEIVMVNGRIALINGTESYACSGTVIRKQY
;
A
#
# COMPACT_ATOMS: atom_id res chain seq x y z
N MET A 1 -4.98 17.00 -29.68
CA MET A 1 -3.66 17.44 -30.23
C MET A 1 -2.70 16.31 -29.94
N LYS A 2 -2.03 15.83 -30.99
CA LYS A 2 -1.06 14.73 -30.83
C LYS A 2 0.17 15.19 -30.09
N THR A 3 0.71 14.32 -29.23
CA THR A 3 1.97 14.54 -28.53
C THR A 3 2.96 13.48 -28.98
N ILE A 4 4.18 13.89 -29.34
CA ILE A 4 5.24 12.98 -29.80
C ILE A 4 6.44 13.13 -28.87
N PHE A 5 6.84 12.05 -28.21
CA PHE A 5 8.12 11.95 -27.52
C PHE A 5 9.16 11.48 -28.53
N LYS A 6 10.23 12.27 -28.75
CA LYS A 6 11.24 12.03 -29.79
C LYS A 6 12.56 11.54 -29.21
N ASN A 7 13.16 10.55 -29.87
CA ASN A 7 14.53 10.10 -29.65
C ASN A 7 14.82 9.54 -28.23
N GLY A 8 13.80 9.06 -27.51
CA GLY A 8 13.99 8.52 -26.18
C GLY A 8 14.43 7.06 -26.17
N ASN A 9 15.05 6.61 -25.07
CA ASN A 9 15.24 5.19 -24.82
C ASN A 9 13.93 4.60 -24.31
N VAL A 10 13.18 3.93 -25.18
CA VAL A 10 11.87 3.33 -24.87
C VAL A 10 12.06 2.00 -24.21
N ILE A 11 11.66 1.87 -22.93
CA ILE A 11 11.58 0.64 -22.15
C ILE A 11 10.10 0.33 -21.92
N ASP A 12 9.59 -0.66 -22.64
CA ASP A 12 8.15 -0.86 -22.85
C ASP A 12 7.40 -1.54 -21.70
N GLY A 13 8.07 -1.89 -20.60
CA GLY A 13 7.47 -2.56 -19.43
C GLY A 13 7.41 -4.09 -19.53
N THR A 14 7.84 -4.70 -20.66
CA THR A 14 7.86 -6.16 -20.82
C THR A 14 9.05 -6.83 -20.14
N GLY A 15 10.11 -6.07 -19.80
CA GLY A 15 11.42 -6.57 -19.38
C GLY A 15 12.40 -6.83 -20.53
N ASN A 16 12.00 -6.59 -21.77
CA ASN A 16 12.88 -6.64 -22.93
C ASN A 16 13.83 -5.44 -22.97
N PRO A 17 15.00 -5.54 -23.62
CA PRO A 17 15.94 -4.44 -23.77
C PRO A 17 15.31 -3.18 -24.35
N GLY A 18 15.66 -2.02 -23.78
CA GLY A 18 15.26 -0.72 -24.28
C GLY A 18 15.80 -0.42 -25.68
N ARG A 19 15.13 0.45 -26.41
CA ARG A 19 15.54 0.88 -27.75
C ARG A 19 15.27 2.37 -27.99
N ILE A 20 16.09 3.02 -28.78
CA ILE A 20 15.82 4.40 -29.21
C ILE A 20 14.65 4.39 -30.18
N ALA A 21 13.59 5.08 -29.80
CA ALA A 21 12.37 5.22 -30.59
C ALA A 21 11.58 6.47 -30.17
N ASP A 22 10.61 6.83 -31.01
CA ASP A 22 9.61 7.85 -30.72
C ASP A 22 8.31 7.17 -30.24
N VAL A 23 7.53 7.90 -29.45
CA VAL A 23 6.20 7.46 -29.01
C VAL A 23 5.19 8.57 -29.31
N MET A 24 4.15 8.24 -30.09
CA MET A 24 3.04 9.16 -30.40
C MET A 24 1.81 8.82 -29.59
N VAL A 25 1.22 9.86 -29.02
CA VAL A 25 -0.02 9.81 -28.26
C VAL A 25 -1.08 10.65 -28.96
N ASP A 26 -2.28 10.09 -29.13
CA ASP A 26 -3.46 10.79 -29.63
C ASP A 26 -4.72 10.30 -28.89
N GLU A 27 -5.61 11.22 -28.56
CA GLU A 27 -6.90 10.93 -27.89
C GLU A 27 -6.79 10.00 -26.68
N GLY A 28 -5.73 10.15 -25.87
CA GLY A 28 -5.52 9.39 -24.65
C GLY A 28 -4.84 8.04 -24.82
N HIS A 29 -4.48 7.64 -26.05
CA HIS A 29 -3.90 6.34 -26.35
C HIS A 29 -2.55 6.46 -27.06
N ILE A 30 -1.71 5.44 -26.91
CA ILE A 30 -0.50 5.27 -27.68
C ILE A 30 -0.91 4.81 -29.09
N VAL A 31 -0.58 5.59 -30.12
CA VAL A 31 -1.00 5.30 -31.50
C VAL A 31 0.13 4.82 -32.39
N GLU A 32 1.38 5.17 -32.08
CA GLU A 32 2.55 4.75 -32.86
C GLU A 32 3.81 4.69 -31.98
N ILE A 33 4.70 3.72 -32.25
CA ILE A 33 6.02 3.59 -31.62
C ILE A 33 7.02 3.20 -32.70
N GLY A 34 8.02 4.07 -32.94
CA GLY A 34 9.04 3.82 -33.97
C GLY A 34 9.76 5.08 -34.39
N GLN A 35 10.08 5.22 -35.66
CA GLN A 35 10.54 6.48 -36.24
C GLN A 35 9.31 7.22 -36.76
N ILE A 36 9.02 8.39 -36.20
CA ILE A 36 7.78 9.13 -36.47
C ILE A 36 8.12 10.49 -37.09
N ASP A 37 7.55 10.76 -38.25
CA ASP A 37 7.67 12.10 -38.87
C ASP A 37 6.74 13.11 -38.15
N VAL A 38 7.26 14.29 -37.86
CA VAL A 38 6.51 15.34 -37.18
C VAL A 38 5.59 16.05 -38.16
N GLY A 39 4.30 15.98 -37.90
CA GLY A 39 3.26 16.70 -38.66
C GLY A 39 3.08 18.13 -38.22
N VAL A 40 2.11 18.80 -38.88
CA VAL A 40 1.74 20.18 -38.53
C VAL A 40 0.79 20.18 -37.34
N ASN A 41 1.06 21.02 -36.33
CA ASN A 41 0.28 21.19 -35.11
C ASN A 41 0.40 20.05 -34.08
N GLU A 42 1.50 19.31 -34.09
CA GLU A 42 1.82 18.29 -33.07
C GLU A 42 2.70 18.90 -31.97
N GLN A 43 2.48 18.49 -30.72
CA GLN A 43 3.37 18.82 -29.61
C GLN A 43 4.55 17.86 -29.63
N VAL A 44 5.76 18.38 -29.76
CA VAL A 44 6.99 17.58 -29.76
C VAL A 44 7.73 17.76 -28.44
N ILE A 45 8.09 16.65 -27.83
CA ILE A 45 8.88 16.58 -26.58
C ILE A 45 10.20 15.90 -26.94
N ASP A 46 11.32 16.57 -26.75
CA ASP A 46 12.64 15.98 -26.94
C ASP A 46 12.97 15.06 -25.73
N ALA A 47 13.13 13.79 -26.00
CA ALA A 47 13.49 12.78 -25.00
C ALA A 47 14.92 12.24 -25.17
N THR A 48 15.78 12.98 -25.91
CA THR A 48 17.17 12.58 -26.14
C THR A 48 17.91 12.39 -24.80
N GLY A 49 18.48 11.20 -24.60
CA GLY A 49 19.18 10.83 -23.37
C GLY A 49 18.27 10.50 -22.17
N LYS A 50 16.94 10.49 -22.37
CA LYS A 50 15.97 10.13 -21.34
C LYS A 50 15.40 8.73 -21.57
N ILE A 51 14.82 8.16 -20.50
CA ILE A 51 14.03 6.95 -20.57
C ILE A 51 12.56 7.31 -20.68
N ILE A 52 11.86 6.67 -21.62
CA ILE A 52 10.40 6.69 -21.77
C ILE A 52 9.89 5.31 -21.38
N CYS A 53 9.00 5.24 -20.38
CA CYS A 53 8.42 3.99 -19.93
C CYS A 53 6.93 4.14 -19.62
N PRO A 54 6.18 3.04 -19.39
CA PRO A 54 4.82 3.12 -18.92
C PRO A 54 4.74 3.85 -17.58
N GLY A 55 3.60 4.46 -17.28
CA GLY A 55 3.29 5.00 -15.97
C GLY A 55 3.35 3.92 -14.89
N PHE A 56 3.89 4.28 -13.72
CA PHE A 56 4.07 3.33 -12.62
C PHE A 56 2.73 2.99 -11.97
N ILE A 57 2.64 1.73 -11.50
CA ILE A 57 1.47 1.16 -10.82
C ILE A 57 1.88 0.84 -9.39
N ASP A 58 1.29 1.55 -8.43
CA ASP A 58 1.49 1.34 -7.00
C ASP A 58 0.50 0.29 -6.49
N THR A 59 0.99 -0.92 -6.21
CA THR A 59 0.14 -2.05 -5.81
C THR A 59 -0.26 -2.05 -4.34
N HIS A 60 0.30 -1.13 -3.53
CA HIS A 60 -0.03 -0.98 -2.12
C HIS A 60 0.08 0.47 -1.68
N THR A 61 -1.05 1.08 -1.33
CA THR A 61 -1.11 2.47 -0.87
C THR A 61 -2.33 2.74 0.00
N HIS A 62 -2.20 3.69 0.93
CA HIS A 62 -3.26 4.20 1.80
C HIS A 62 -3.68 5.61 1.38
N SER A 63 -3.94 5.79 0.09
CA SER A 63 -4.42 7.06 -0.48
C SER A 63 -5.95 7.20 -0.43
N ASP A 64 -6.66 6.28 0.18
CA ASP A 64 -8.12 6.14 0.16
C ASP A 64 -8.85 7.45 0.49
N LEU A 65 -8.58 8.04 1.64
CA LEU A 65 -9.17 9.31 2.04
C LEU A 65 -8.53 10.48 1.29
N SER A 66 -7.22 10.42 1.06
CA SER A 66 -6.46 11.47 0.38
C SER A 66 -6.93 11.70 -1.05
N ALA A 67 -7.30 10.65 -1.78
CA ALA A 67 -7.84 10.76 -3.14
C ALA A 67 -9.18 11.52 -3.19
N ILE A 68 -9.91 11.56 -2.08
CA ILE A 68 -11.15 12.34 -1.97
C ILE A 68 -10.88 13.80 -1.60
N ILE A 69 -9.99 14.04 -0.63
CA ILE A 69 -9.78 15.39 -0.05
C ILE A 69 -8.70 16.20 -0.77
N ASN A 70 -7.75 15.52 -1.41
CA ASN A 70 -6.65 16.12 -2.19
C ASN A 70 -6.40 15.29 -3.46
N PRO A 71 -7.32 15.33 -4.44
CA PRO A 71 -7.27 14.48 -5.63
C PRO A 71 -6.09 14.77 -6.57
N ALA A 72 -5.31 15.82 -6.34
CA ALA A 72 -4.06 16.09 -7.07
C ALA A 72 -2.99 15.02 -6.80
N LEU A 73 -3.02 14.36 -5.64
CA LEU A 73 -2.11 13.26 -5.26
C LEU A 73 -0.65 13.54 -5.65
N SER A 74 -0.17 14.76 -5.37
CA SER A 74 1.14 15.26 -5.81
C SER A 74 2.30 14.34 -5.45
N ALA A 75 2.28 13.73 -4.26
CA ALA A 75 3.30 12.79 -3.83
C ALA A 75 3.39 11.54 -4.72
N LYS A 76 2.27 11.14 -5.35
CA LYS A 76 2.21 10.00 -6.28
C LYS A 76 2.65 10.40 -7.69
N ILE A 77 2.04 11.45 -8.24
CA ILE A 77 2.38 11.94 -9.59
C ILE A 77 3.87 12.26 -9.71
N ARG A 78 4.46 12.91 -8.70
CA ARG A 78 5.89 13.27 -8.72
C ARG A 78 6.84 12.08 -8.64
N GLN A 79 6.37 10.90 -8.26
CA GLN A 79 7.13 9.65 -8.34
C GLN A 79 6.94 8.91 -9.67
N GLY A 80 6.11 9.42 -10.59
CA GLY A 80 5.75 8.74 -11.83
C GLY A 80 4.60 7.74 -11.69
N ILE A 81 3.92 7.72 -10.55
CA ILE A 81 2.80 6.82 -10.31
C ILE A 81 1.57 7.37 -11.03
N THR A 82 0.99 6.57 -11.91
CA THR A 82 -0.20 6.88 -12.69
C THR A 82 -1.41 6.04 -12.32
N THR A 83 -1.19 4.94 -11.58
CA THR A 83 -2.24 4.03 -11.13
C THR A 83 -1.95 3.56 -9.71
N GLU A 84 -2.98 3.51 -8.86
CA GLU A 84 -2.91 3.08 -7.46
C GLU A 84 -3.96 2.02 -7.16
N LEU A 85 -3.59 1.03 -6.33
CA LEU A 85 -4.50 0.02 -5.79
C LEU A 85 -4.80 0.36 -4.33
N LEU A 86 -6.01 0.83 -4.08
CA LEU A 86 -6.55 1.22 -2.78
C LEU A 86 -7.21 0.05 -2.04
N GLY A 87 -7.65 0.29 -0.80
CA GLY A 87 -8.39 -0.70 -0.01
C GLY A 87 -7.50 -1.77 0.61
N GLN A 88 -6.30 -1.40 1.05
CA GLN A 88 -5.27 -2.32 1.55
C GLN A 88 -5.53 -2.81 2.97
N ASP A 89 -4.80 -3.85 3.39
CA ASP A 89 -4.67 -4.38 4.75
C ASP A 89 -5.99 -4.77 5.43
N GLY A 90 -7.07 -4.90 4.66
CA GLY A 90 -8.37 -5.31 5.17
C GLY A 90 -9.09 -4.25 6.00
N VAL A 91 -8.57 -3.04 6.10
CA VAL A 91 -9.17 -1.93 6.86
C VAL A 91 -9.10 -0.66 6.01
N ALA A 92 -10.23 -0.31 5.36
CA ALA A 92 -10.30 0.84 4.47
C ALA A 92 -11.70 1.50 4.50
N LEU A 93 -12.00 2.37 3.52
CA LEU A 93 -13.18 3.21 3.58
C LEU A 93 -14.48 2.48 3.25
N ALA A 94 -14.52 1.47 2.40
CA ALA A 94 -15.74 0.82 1.94
C ALA A 94 -15.60 -0.73 1.87
N PRO A 95 -16.70 -1.50 2.13
CA PRO A 95 -18.06 -1.06 2.46
C PRO A 95 -18.17 -0.44 3.85
N LEU A 96 -19.09 0.49 4.06
CA LEU A 96 -19.31 1.14 5.35
C LEU A 96 -20.81 1.41 5.57
N PRO A 97 -21.53 0.50 6.25
CA PRO A 97 -22.92 0.72 6.65
C PRO A 97 -23.04 1.94 7.60
N GLU A 98 -24.16 2.66 7.48
CA GLU A 98 -24.33 3.96 8.16
C GLU A 98 -24.21 3.87 9.69
N GLU A 99 -24.67 2.78 10.28
CA GLU A 99 -24.58 2.52 11.73
C GLU A 99 -23.16 2.39 12.26
N TYR A 100 -22.18 2.01 11.41
CA TYR A 100 -20.78 1.83 11.80
C TYR A 100 -19.90 3.06 11.52
N ILE A 101 -20.41 4.09 10.82
CA ILE A 101 -19.61 5.26 10.43
C ILE A 101 -18.84 5.86 11.64
N PRO A 102 -19.45 6.16 12.80
CA PRO A 102 -18.71 6.79 13.90
C PRO A 102 -17.61 5.91 14.46
N ALA A 103 -17.86 4.61 14.61
CA ALA A 103 -16.89 3.66 15.17
C ALA A 103 -15.76 3.36 14.20
N TRP A 104 -16.08 3.22 12.90
CA TRP A 104 -15.10 2.89 11.87
C TRP A 104 -14.15 4.04 11.57
N ARG A 105 -14.64 5.28 11.51
CA ARG A 105 -13.80 6.48 11.40
C ARG A 105 -12.73 6.52 12.49
N LYS A 106 -13.07 6.22 13.75
CA LYS A 106 -12.10 6.13 14.84
C LYS A 106 -11.13 4.98 14.66
N ASN A 107 -11.60 3.84 14.15
CA ASN A 107 -10.76 2.65 13.96
C ASN A 107 -9.65 2.87 12.93
N ILE A 108 -9.96 3.55 11.81
CA ILE A 108 -9.01 3.79 10.70
C ILE A 108 -8.23 5.11 10.83
N ALA A 109 -8.54 5.95 11.80
CA ALA A 109 -7.99 7.32 11.89
C ALA A 109 -6.46 7.37 11.97
N GLY A 110 -5.83 6.37 12.59
CA GLY A 110 -4.37 6.26 12.68
C GLY A 110 -3.69 5.77 11.40
N LEU A 111 -4.45 5.21 10.44
CA LEU A 111 -3.95 4.66 9.18
C LEU A 111 -4.30 5.61 8.01
N ASP A 112 -5.58 5.78 7.72
CA ASP A 112 -6.07 6.56 6.57
C ASP A 112 -6.38 8.03 6.92
N GLY A 113 -6.41 8.35 8.21
CA GLY A 113 -6.85 9.66 8.69
C GLY A 113 -8.36 9.74 8.91
N ASP A 114 -8.82 10.93 9.29
CA ASP A 114 -10.24 11.25 9.53
C ASP A 114 -10.56 12.69 9.10
N THR A 115 -11.81 12.95 8.67
CA THR A 115 -12.24 14.29 8.28
C THR A 115 -13.76 14.43 8.26
N ASP A 116 -14.24 15.63 8.59
CA ASP A 116 -15.65 16.03 8.42
C ASP A 116 -15.95 16.71 7.07
N LYS A 117 -14.95 16.78 6.18
CA LYS A 117 -15.08 17.46 4.87
C LYS A 117 -15.76 16.62 3.79
N ILE A 118 -16.10 15.36 4.09
CA ILE A 118 -16.74 14.44 3.16
C ILE A 118 -18.06 13.90 3.74
N ASP A 119 -18.97 13.49 2.86
CA ASP A 119 -20.11 12.68 3.26
C ASP A 119 -19.70 11.21 3.30
N TRP A 120 -19.67 10.60 4.48
CA TRP A 120 -19.30 9.21 4.71
C TRP A 120 -20.42 8.21 4.34
N LYS A 121 -21.57 8.68 3.84
CA LYS A 121 -22.75 7.84 3.58
C LYS A 121 -22.76 7.17 2.21
N TYR A 122 -21.63 6.75 1.69
CA TYR A 122 -21.51 6.02 0.42
C TYR A 122 -21.86 4.52 0.51
N LYS A 123 -21.95 3.96 1.70
CA LYS A 123 -22.47 2.63 2.08
C LYS A 123 -21.65 1.42 1.61
N ASN A 124 -21.27 1.35 0.34
CA ASN A 124 -20.64 0.20 -0.29
C ASN A 124 -19.54 0.62 -1.28
N THR A 125 -18.86 -0.34 -1.86
CA THR A 125 -17.81 -0.10 -2.86
C THR A 125 -18.30 0.69 -4.05
N ASP A 126 -19.51 0.40 -4.59
CA ASP A 126 -20.01 1.18 -5.73
C ASP A 126 -20.18 2.67 -5.41
N GLY A 127 -20.80 2.99 -4.27
CA GLY A 127 -20.96 4.37 -3.81
C GLY A 127 -19.61 5.06 -3.57
N TYR A 128 -18.65 4.36 -2.98
CA TYR A 128 -17.29 4.87 -2.74
C TYR A 128 -16.54 5.12 -4.06
N LEU A 129 -16.55 4.19 -5.00
CA LEU A 129 -15.93 4.36 -6.31
C LEU A 129 -16.55 5.51 -7.11
N ASN A 130 -17.86 5.72 -7.01
CA ASN A 130 -18.55 6.86 -7.60
C ASN A 130 -18.13 8.18 -6.93
N LEU A 131 -17.93 8.19 -5.61
CA LEU A 131 -17.41 9.35 -4.88
C LEU A 131 -15.98 9.68 -5.37
N LEU A 132 -15.09 8.69 -5.45
CA LEU A 132 -13.73 8.87 -5.99
C LEU A 132 -13.76 9.44 -7.42
N ALA A 133 -14.58 8.86 -8.31
CA ALA A 133 -14.70 9.33 -9.68
C ALA A 133 -15.17 10.80 -9.77
N SER A 134 -16.09 11.21 -8.87
CA SER A 134 -16.59 12.58 -8.79
C SER A 134 -15.52 13.61 -8.37
N ARG A 135 -14.41 13.14 -7.79
CA ARG A 135 -13.30 13.99 -7.35
C ARG A 135 -12.27 14.26 -8.45
N HIS A 136 -12.37 13.56 -9.58
CA HIS A 136 -11.43 13.68 -10.69
C HIS A 136 -9.97 13.52 -10.23
N PRO A 137 -9.55 12.33 -9.76
CA PRO A 137 -8.21 12.12 -9.22
C PRO A 137 -7.14 12.30 -10.30
N ALA A 138 -5.91 12.64 -9.89
CA ALA A 138 -4.79 12.78 -10.81
C ALA A 138 -4.27 11.42 -11.31
N THR A 139 -4.34 10.37 -10.48
CA THR A 139 -3.98 8.99 -10.80
C THR A 139 -5.22 8.15 -11.10
N ASN A 140 -5.03 7.06 -11.84
CA ASN A 140 -6.07 6.02 -11.97
C ASN A 140 -6.17 5.25 -10.65
N LEU A 141 -7.38 4.91 -10.22
CA LEU A 141 -7.64 4.26 -8.94
C LEU A 141 -8.36 2.93 -9.15
N ALA A 142 -7.76 1.86 -8.64
CA ALA A 142 -8.36 0.53 -8.49
C ALA A 142 -8.61 0.27 -7.00
N TYR A 143 -9.49 -0.68 -6.66
CA TYR A 143 -9.89 -0.91 -5.27
C TYR A 143 -9.97 -2.41 -4.94
N LEU A 144 -9.60 -2.75 -3.70
CA LEU A 144 -9.80 -4.06 -3.09
C LEU A 144 -10.94 -3.99 -2.07
N VAL A 145 -11.64 -5.10 -1.87
CA VAL A 145 -12.62 -5.22 -0.79
C VAL A 145 -11.89 -5.55 0.52
N PRO A 146 -11.96 -4.69 1.53
CA PRO A 146 -11.26 -4.93 2.79
C PRO A 146 -12.02 -5.92 3.67
N HIS A 147 -11.34 -6.97 4.11
CA HIS A 147 -11.88 -8.04 4.95
C HIS A 147 -12.51 -7.54 6.25
N GLY A 148 -11.85 -6.60 6.94
CA GLY A 148 -12.36 -6.04 8.19
C GLY A 148 -13.67 -5.29 8.02
N ASN A 149 -13.87 -4.60 6.88
CA ASN A 149 -15.14 -3.96 6.55
C ASN A 149 -16.24 -5.00 6.27
N VAL A 150 -15.89 -6.07 5.54
CA VAL A 150 -16.80 -7.20 5.30
C VAL A 150 -17.20 -7.87 6.61
N ARG A 151 -16.22 -8.12 7.49
CA ARG A 151 -16.45 -8.71 8.81
C ARG A 151 -17.30 -7.81 9.70
N MET A 152 -17.02 -6.50 9.73
CA MET A 152 -17.81 -5.51 10.45
C MET A 152 -19.28 -5.50 10.00
N GLU A 153 -19.55 -5.49 8.69
CA GLU A 153 -20.93 -5.52 8.17
C GLU A 153 -21.65 -6.82 8.52
N ALA A 154 -20.93 -7.95 8.56
CA ALA A 154 -21.53 -9.26 8.82
C ALA A 154 -21.80 -9.50 10.31
N MET A 155 -20.91 -9.10 11.20
CA MET A 155 -20.94 -9.51 12.61
C MET A 155 -20.53 -8.44 13.63
N GLY A 156 -20.31 -7.18 13.21
CA GLY A 156 -19.89 -6.07 14.08
C GLY A 156 -18.41 -6.06 14.37
N LEU A 157 -18.02 -5.34 15.43
CA LEU A 157 -16.62 -5.13 15.83
C LEU A 157 -16.16 -6.06 16.97
N ASP A 158 -16.93 -7.11 17.27
CA ASP A 158 -16.59 -8.05 18.34
C ASP A 158 -15.40 -8.95 17.95
N GLY A 159 -14.53 -9.19 18.93
CA GLY A 159 -13.36 -10.08 18.76
C GLY A 159 -13.67 -11.58 18.91
N ARG A 160 -14.93 -12.00 18.71
CA ARG A 160 -15.32 -13.41 18.76
C ARG A 160 -14.96 -14.15 17.46
N PRO A 161 -14.73 -15.46 17.50
CA PRO A 161 -14.66 -16.25 16.27
C PRO A 161 -15.97 -16.15 15.47
N SER A 162 -15.86 -16.23 14.13
CA SER A 162 -17.02 -16.25 13.25
C SER A 162 -17.76 -17.58 13.31
N THR A 163 -19.07 -17.54 13.22
CA THR A 163 -19.90 -18.71 13.00
C THR A 163 -20.05 -19.01 11.51
N ARG A 164 -20.57 -20.19 11.13
CA ARG A 164 -20.86 -20.49 9.73
C ARG A 164 -21.84 -19.50 9.09
N GLU A 165 -22.78 -18.96 9.87
CA GLU A 165 -23.73 -17.95 9.39
C GLU A 165 -23.03 -16.60 9.15
N ASP A 166 -22.12 -16.21 10.04
CA ASP A 166 -21.31 -15.01 9.85
C ASP A 166 -20.48 -15.12 8.57
N VAL A 167 -19.79 -16.26 8.36
CA VAL A 167 -18.98 -16.50 7.16
C VAL A 167 -19.84 -16.50 5.90
N ALA A 168 -21.03 -17.11 5.92
CA ALA A 168 -21.94 -17.08 4.78
C ALA A 168 -22.34 -15.63 4.44
N LYS A 169 -22.66 -14.81 5.45
CA LYS A 169 -22.97 -13.40 5.27
C LYS A 169 -21.78 -12.59 4.75
N MET A 170 -20.56 -12.85 5.26
CA MET A 170 -19.33 -12.24 4.73
C MET A 170 -19.14 -12.58 3.24
N CYS A 171 -19.38 -13.83 2.83
CA CYS A 171 -19.31 -14.25 1.44
C CYS A 171 -20.32 -13.49 0.55
N GLU A 172 -21.54 -13.28 1.03
CA GLU A 172 -22.56 -12.49 0.32
C GLU A 172 -22.15 -11.01 0.15
N VAL A 173 -21.64 -10.41 1.22
CA VAL A 173 -21.10 -9.04 1.21
C VAL A 173 -19.95 -8.94 0.21
N LEU A 174 -18.95 -9.82 0.32
CA LEU A 174 -17.79 -9.83 -0.57
C LEU A 174 -18.20 -9.99 -2.03
N GLU A 175 -19.12 -10.93 -2.34
CA GLU A 175 -19.61 -11.12 -3.71
C GLU A 175 -20.29 -9.87 -4.26
N ARG A 176 -21.07 -9.16 -3.44
CA ARG A 176 -21.69 -7.88 -3.80
C ARG A 176 -20.64 -6.82 -4.16
N GLU A 177 -19.62 -6.70 -3.33
CA GLU A 177 -18.58 -5.68 -3.50
C GLU A 177 -17.64 -5.98 -4.69
N LEU A 178 -17.33 -7.26 -4.95
CA LEU A 178 -16.61 -7.66 -6.15
C LEU A 178 -17.40 -7.29 -7.42
N LYS A 179 -18.71 -7.60 -7.46
CA LYS A 179 -19.58 -7.22 -8.58
C LYS A 179 -19.66 -5.71 -8.82
N ALA A 180 -19.37 -4.89 -7.82
CA ALA A 180 -19.26 -3.44 -7.96
C ALA A 180 -17.99 -2.99 -8.68
N GLY A 181 -17.04 -3.90 -8.96
CA GLY A 181 -15.83 -3.65 -9.74
C GLY A 181 -14.55 -3.61 -8.93
N ALA A 182 -14.52 -4.15 -7.70
CA ALA A 182 -13.29 -4.31 -6.94
C ALA A 182 -12.41 -5.42 -7.53
N PHE A 183 -11.09 -5.32 -7.38
CA PHE A 183 -10.12 -6.21 -8.00
C PHE A 183 -9.85 -7.50 -7.21
N GLY A 184 -10.31 -7.58 -5.97
CA GLY A 184 -10.07 -8.74 -5.12
C GLY A 184 -10.40 -8.44 -3.66
N LEU A 185 -9.88 -9.27 -2.78
CA LEU A 185 -10.00 -9.19 -1.33
C LEU A 185 -8.68 -8.76 -0.72
N SER A 186 -8.68 -7.78 0.19
CA SER A 186 -7.54 -7.48 1.03
C SER A 186 -7.77 -7.92 2.48
N THR A 187 -6.72 -8.31 3.18
CA THR A 187 -6.73 -8.49 4.63
C THR A 187 -5.39 -8.13 5.25
N GLY A 188 -5.42 -7.68 6.51
CA GLY A 188 -4.23 -7.55 7.33
C GLY A 188 -4.46 -8.30 8.63
N LEU A 189 -3.88 -9.51 8.73
CA LEU A 189 -4.17 -10.45 9.81
C LEU A 189 -3.54 -10.06 11.15
N ILE A 190 -3.02 -8.84 11.25
CA ILE A 190 -2.61 -8.17 12.50
C ILE A 190 -3.57 -7.03 12.89
N TYR A 191 -4.36 -6.50 11.93
CA TYR A 191 -5.28 -5.39 12.19
C TYR A 191 -6.66 -5.87 12.63
N MET A 192 -7.29 -5.13 13.55
CA MET A 192 -8.62 -5.49 14.02
C MET A 192 -9.71 -4.86 13.17
N PRO A 193 -10.73 -5.61 12.74
CA PRO A 193 -11.12 -6.94 13.23
C PRO A 193 -10.57 -8.12 12.42
N CYS A 194 -9.71 -7.93 11.42
CA CYS A 194 -9.19 -9.00 10.55
C CYS A 194 -8.44 -10.09 11.34
N ALA A 195 -7.64 -9.68 12.34
CA ALA A 195 -6.83 -10.58 13.15
C ALA A 195 -7.65 -11.63 13.94
N PHE A 196 -8.95 -11.41 14.14
CA PHE A 196 -9.85 -12.38 14.75
C PHE A 196 -10.34 -13.46 13.77
N GLY A 197 -10.10 -13.30 12.45
CA GLY A 197 -10.41 -14.28 11.43
C GLY A 197 -9.42 -15.46 11.46
N ASP A 198 -9.94 -16.67 11.34
CA ASP A 198 -9.14 -17.87 11.21
C ASP A 198 -8.92 -18.28 9.74
N THR A 199 -8.07 -19.28 9.53
CA THR A 199 -7.76 -19.82 8.20
C THR A 199 -9.01 -20.35 7.48
N ALA A 200 -9.97 -20.91 8.21
CA ALA A 200 -11.20 -21.44 7.61
C ALA A 200 -12.10 -20.32 7.07
N GLU A 201 -12.22 -19.21 7.80
CA GLU A 201 -12.90 -18.00 7.34
C GLU A 201 -12.24 -17.47 6.04
N MET A 202 -10.91 -17.36 6.03
CA MET A 202 -10.17 -16.88 4.86
C MET A 202 -10.32 -17.80 3.64
N ILE A 203 -10.33 -19.12 3.83
CA ILE A 203 -10.56 -20.08 2.73
C ILE A 203 -11.93 -19.84 2.07
N GLU A 204 -13.00 -19.65 2.85
CA GLU A 204 -14.33 -19.43 2.26
C GLU A 204 -14.40 -18.10 1.50
N LEU A 205 -13.81 -17.02 2.04
CA LEU A 205 -13.73 -15.72 1.35
C LEU A 205 -12.87 -15.80 0.09
N CYS A 206 -11.73 -16.50 0.15
CA CYS A 206 -10.87 -16.68 -1.01
C CYS A 206 -11.49 -17.55 -2.12
N LYS A 207 -12.39 -18.49 -1.80
CA LYS A 207 -13.20 -19.21 -2.81
C LYS A 207 -14.11 -18.24 -3.58
N VAL A 208 -14.74 -17.30 -2.87
CA VAL A 208 -15.54 -16.25 -3.53
C VAL A 208 -14.65 -15.37 -4.39
N THR A 209 -13.50 -14.94 -3.87
CA THR A 209 -12.55 -14.10 -4.62
C THR A 209 -12.07 -14.81 -5.90
N ALA A 210 -11.68 -16.08 -5.81
CA ALA A 210 -11.24 -16.89 -6.96
C ALA A 210 -12.34 -17.08 -8.02
N LYS A 211 -13.60 -17.23 -7.60
CA LYS A 211 -14.76 -17.34 -8.51
C LYS A 211 -14.88 -16.12 -9.44
N TYR A 212 -14.44 -14.96 -8.98
CA TYR A 212 -14.42 -13.69 -9.72
C TYR A 212 -13.01 -13.35 -10.26
N ASP A 213 -12.14 -14.34 -10.45
CA ASP A 213 -10.74 -14.13 -10.86
C ASP A 213 -10.07 -12.92 -10.14
N GLY A 214 -10.47 -12.71 -8.88
CA GLY A 214 -9.94 -11.67 -8.01
C GLY A 214 -8.61 -12.09 -7.41
N ILE A 215 -7.82 -11.10 -6.97
CA ILE A 215 -6.59 -11.35 -6.21
C ILE A 215 -6.86 -11.36 -4.71
N PHE A 216 -6.09 -12.14 -3.96
CA PHE A 216 -6.05 -12.12 -2.50
C PHE A 216 -4.79 -11.41 -2.06
N VAL A 217 -4.94 -10.17 -1.56
CA VAL A 217 -3.85 -9.30 -1.09
C VAL A 217 -3.80 -9.36 0.43
N VAL A 218 -2.64 -9.68 1.00
CA VAL A 218 -2.59 -9.98 2.43
C VAL A 218 -1.33 -9.49 3.12
N HIS A 219 -1.53 -8.65 4.15
CA HIS A 219 -0.58 -8.48 5.25
C HIS A 219 -0.71 -9.73 6.14
N GLN A 220 0.30 -10.59 6.13
CA GLN A 220 0.26 -11.90 6.78
C GLN A 220 0.15 -11.79 8.32
N ARG A 221 -0.27 -12.87 8.95
CA ARG A 221 -0.55 -12.92 10.40
C ARG A 221 0.67 -12.62 11.27
N SER A 222 1.85 -12.99 10.79
CA SER A 222 3.13 -12.63 11.41
C SER A 222 4.18 -12.36 10.34
N GLU A 223 4.92 -11.28 10.51
CA GLU A 223 6.11 -10.91 9.75
C GLU A 223 7.38 -11.06 10.59
N ALA A 224 7.23 -11.55 11.84
CA ALA A 224 8.28 -11.70 12.84
C ALA A 224 8.44 -13.17 13.27
N ASP A 225 8.14 -13.51 14.50
CA ASP A 225 8.48 -14.80 15.11
C ASP A 225 7.81 -16.00 14.43
N ASP A 226 6.57 -15.84 14.01
CA ASP A 226 5.75 -16.87 13.39
C ASP A 226 5.72 -16.77 11.84
N ILE A 227 6.68 -16.07 11.23
CA ILE A 227 6.69 -15.81 9.78
C ILE A 227 6.61 -17.07 8.93
N ILE A 228 7.24 -18.15 9.34
CA ILE A 228 7.24 -19.43 8.59
C ILE A 228 5.85 -20.07 8.60
N SER A 229 5.21 -20.15 9.78
CA SER A 229 3.85 -20.69 9.90
C SER A 229 2.82 -19.78 9.24
N SER A 230 3.01 -18.47 9.33
CA SER A 230 2.17 -17.47 8.67
C SER A 230 2.26 -17.57 7.14
N THR A 231 3.47 -17.70 6.58
CA THR A 231 3.66 -17.93 5.15
C THR A 231 3.03 -19.26 4.69
N GLN A 232 3.14 -20.33 5.50
CA GLN A 232 2.49 -21.61 5.20
C GLN A 232 0.97 -21.49 5.20
N GLU A 233 0.36 -20.75 6.16
CA GLU A 233 -1.08 -20.46 6.17
C GLU A 233 -1.55 -19.85 4.84
N LEU A 234 -0.82 -18.89 4.29
CA LEU A 234 -1.16 -18.24 3.03
C LEU A 234 -1.06 -19.19 1.83
N ILE A 235 0.00 -20.01 1.79
CA ILE A 235 0.18 -21.04 0.76
C ILE A 235 -0.98 -22.05 0.80
N ASP A 236 -1.37 -22.49 1.99
CA ASP A 236 -2.46 -23.45 2.18
C ASP A 236 -3.82 -22.87 1.74
N ILE A 237 -4.09 -21.60 2.05
CA ILE A 237 -5.27 -20.88 1.56
C ILE A 237 -5.28 -20.82 0.02
N ALA A 238 -4.17 -20.41 -0.59
CA ALA A 238 -4.06 -20.32 -2.04
C ALA A 238 -4.22 -21.67 -2.73
N LYS A 239 -3.61 -22.72 -2.15
CA LYS A 239 -3.72 -24.11 -2.63
C LYS A 239 -5.14 -24.66 -2.54
N ALA A 240 -5.85 -24.35 -1.46
CA ALA A 240 -7.23 -24.82 -1.23
C ALA A 240 -8.25 -24.11 -2.15
N THR A 241 -7.95 -22.91 -2.65
CA THR A 241 -8.92 -22.04 -3.32
C THR A 241 -8.59 -21.72 -4.78
N GLY A 242 -7.32 -21.87 -5.18
CA GLY A 242 -6.82 -21.47 -6.50
C GLY A 242 -6.75 -19.96 -6.72
N VAL A 243 -6.96 -19.14 -5.67
CA VAL A 243 -6.85 -17.68 -5.75
C VAL A 243 -5.41 -17.26 -6.07
N TRP A 244 -5.22 -16.14 -6.75
CA TRP A 244 -3.90 -15.53 -6.88
C TRP A 244 -3.52 -14.90 -5.54
N LEU A 245 -2.47 -15.42 -4.90
CA LEU A 245 -1.91 -14.88 -3.66
C LEU A 245 -0.97 -13.72 -3.97
N HIS A 246 -1.25 -12.55 -3.40
CA HIS A 246 -0.36 -11.40 -3.40
C HIS A 246 -0.04 -11.01 -1.95
N ILE A 247 1.22 -11.21 -1.54
CA ILE A 247 1.63 -10.91 -0.16
C ILE A 247 2.05 -9.43 -0.10
N SER A 248 1.42 -8.69 0.80
CA SER A 248 1.68 -7.26 0.99
C SER A 248 3.07 -7.00 1.57
N HIS A 249 3.74 -5.93 1.11
CA HIS A 249 4.95 -5.32 1.67
C HIS A 249 5.93 -6.33 2.33
N MET A 250 6.30 -7.38 1.58
CA MET A 250 7.10 -8.51 2.05
C MET A 250 8.34 -8.11 2.85
N LYS A 251 8.47 -8.64 4.06
CA LYS A 251 9.61 -8.41 4.97
C LYS A 251 9.80 -9.53 5.97
N VAL A 252 10.93 -9.55 6.66
CA VAL A 252 11.18 -10.36 7.86
C VAL A 252 11.58 -9.41 8.98
N CYS A 253 10.71 -9.27 9.97
CA CYS A 253 10.84 -8.29 11.05
C CYS A 253 11.67 -8.82 12.21
N GLY A 254 12.59 -7.95 12.69
CA GLY A 254 13.39 -8.19 13.89
C GLY A 254 14.65 -9.01 13.64
N LYS A 255 15.75 -8.55 14.23
CA LYS A 255 17.08 -9.11 14.04
C LYS A 255 17.19 -10.61 14.34
N LYS A 256 16.41 -11.10 15.32
CA LYS A 256 16.38 -12.53 15.69
C LYS A 256 15.82 -13.42 14.58
N ASN A 257 14.97 -12.86 13.72
CA ASN A 257 14.24 -13.58 12.66
C ASN A 257 14.91 -13.45 11.28
N TRP A 258 15.89 -12.55 11.10
CA TRP A 258 16.49 -12.29 9.79
C TRP A 258 17.04 -13.53 9.09
N GLY A 259 17.51 -14.54 9.85
CA GLY A 259 17.98 -15.80 9.29
C GLY A 259 16.90 -16.66 8.61
N LEU A 260 15.61 -16.32 8.76
CA LEU A 260 14.49 -17.09 8.21
C LEU A 260 14.15 -16.73 6.75
N ILE A 261 14.75 -15.67 6.20
CA ILE A 261 14.42 -15.18 4.85
C ILE A 261 14.58 -16.24 3.76
N ASP A 262 15.66 -17.04 3.81
CA ASP A 262 15.91 -18.08 2.79
C ASP A 262 14.93 -19.23 2.89
N GLN A 263 14.54 -19.62 4.10
CA GLN A 263 13.52 -20.62 4.31
C GLN A 263 12.18 -20.16 3.77
N MET A 264 11.76 -18.92 4.08
CA MET A 264 10.52 -18.35 3.61
C MET A 264 10.48 -18.24 2.06
N LEU A 265 11.55 -17.73 1.45
CA LEU A 265 11.64 -17.64 -0.02
C LEU A 265 11.60 -19.01 -0.67
N GLY A 266 12.27 -20.04 -0.08
CA GLY A 266 12.23 -21.41 -0.56
C GLY A 266 10.82 -22.01 -0.52
N MET A 267 10.01 -21.70 0.49
CA MET A 267 8.60 -22.11 0.57
C MET A 267 7.77 -21.50 -0.57
N LEU A 268 7.97 -20.22 -0.87
CA LEU A 268 7.26 -19.55 -1.97
C LEU A 268 7.68 -20.12 -3.34
N GLU A 269 8.98 -20.38 -3.56
CA GLU A 269 9.48 -21.04 -4.76
C GLU A 269 8.85 -22.41 -4.97
N GLN A 270 8.85 -23.26 -3.93
CA GLN A 270 8.23 -24.57 -4.00
C GLN A 270 6.74 -24.48 -4.31
N ALA A 271 6.01 -23.56 -3.69
CA ALA A 271 4.59 -23.36 -3.96
C ALA A 271 4.32 -22.93 -5.41
N GLN A 272 5.20 -22.08 -5.98
CA GLN A 272 5.12 -21.67 -7.38
C GLN A 272 5.43 -22.84 -8.33
N GLU A 273 6.40 -23.70 -8.02
CA GLU A 273 6.68 -24.94 -8.76
C GLU A 273 5.48 -25.91 -8.74
N GLU A 274 4.71 -25.92 -7.65
CA GLU A 274 3.44 -26.67 -7.53
C GLU A 274 2.28 -26.01 -8.31
N GLY A 275 2.51 -24.86 -8.98
CA GLY A 275 1.54 -24.17 -9.82
C GLY A 275 0.67 -23.14 -9.09
N ILE A 276 1.00 -22.77 -7.84
CA ILE A 276 0.30 -21.72 -7.12
C ILE A 276 0.75 -20.35 -7.67
N ARG A 277 -0.20 -19.50 -8.03
CA ARG A 277 0.09 -18.13 -8.49
C ARG A 277 0.42 -17.26 -7.29
N ILE A 278 1.70 -16.87 -7.14
CA ILE A 278 2.19 -16.04 -6.05
C ILE A 278 2.90 -14.82 -6.61
N SER A 279 2.62 -13.67 -6.03
CA SER A 279 3.35 -12.41 -6.18
C SER A 279 3.40 -11.70 -4.83
N TYR A 280 4.25 -10.70 -4.71
CA TYR A 280 4.29 -9.84 -3.54
C TYR A 280 4.74 -8.43 -3.92
N ASP A 281 4.46 -7.48 -3.08
CA ASP A 281 5.02 -6.14 -3.21
C ASP A 281 6.03 -5.82 -2.10
N GLN A 282 6.78 -4.75 -2.30
CA GLN A 282 7.78 -4.26 -1.37
C GLN A 282 8.07 -2.78 -1.61
N TYR A 283 8.20 -2.02 -0.53
CA TYR A 283 8.81 -0.69 -0.55
C TYR A 283 10.32 -0.79 -0.25
N PRO A 284 11.17 0.07 -0.86
CA PRO A 284 12.63 -0.07 -0.80
C PRO A 284 13.25 0.59 0.46
N TYR A 285 12.77 0.21 1.66
CA TYR A 285 13.24 0.78 2.94
C TYR A 285 13.31 -0.30 4.03
N VAL A 286 14.11 -0.04 5.06
CA VAL A 286 14.36 -0.94 6.21
C VAL A 286 13.42 -0.68 7.40
N ALA A 287 12.47 0.21 7.25
CA ALA A 287 11.50 0.59 8.28
C ALA A 287 10.08 0.49 7.74
N GLY A 288 9.12 0.23 8.61
CA GLY A 288 7.68 0.25 8.36
C GLY A 288 7.02 1.52 8.86
N SER A 289 5.73 1.67 8.54
CA SER A 289 4.89 2.71 9.09
C SER A 289 3.44 2.26 9.11
N THR A 290 2.80 2.40 10.27
CA THR A 290 1.39 2.07 10.50
C THR A 290 0.83 2.87 11.67
N MET A 291 -0.38 2.51 12.15
CA MET A 291 -0.95 3.09 13.35
C MET A 291 -0.25 2.59 14.61
N LEU A 292 0.06 3.49 15.57
CA LEU A 292 0.77 3.14 16.80
C LEU A 292 0.00 2.13 17.67
N GLY A 293 -1.32 2.09 17.58
CA GLY A 293 -2.15 1.16 18.37
C GLY A 293 -1.82 -0.32 18.17
N VAL A 294 -1.15 -0.73 17.07
CA VAL A 294 -0.77 -2.14 16.83
C VAL A 294 0.22 -2.70 17.88
N ILE A 295 0.91 -1.82 18.64
CA ILE A 295 1.78 -2.26 19.75
C ILE A 295 0.99 -2.80 20.96
N LEU A 296 -0.33 -2.61 20.99
CA LEU A 296 -1.18 -3.10 22.07
C LEU A 296 -1.58 -4.55 21.86
N PRO A 297 -1.69 -5.37 22.93
CA PRO A 297 -2.16 -6.74 22.83
C PRO A 297 -3.51 -6.85 22.10
N PRO A 298 -3.78 -7.92 21.32
CA PRO A 298 -4.99 -8.04 20.49
C PRO A 298 -6.31 -7.88 21.26
N TRP A 299 -6.38 -8.39 22.50
CA TRP A 299 -7.59 -8.29 23.31
C TRP A 299 -8.00 -6.85 23.67
N VAL A 300 -7.03 -5.91 23.63
CA VAL A 300 -7.28 -4.48 23.92
C VAL A 300 -8.20 -3.86 22.86
N HIS A 301 -8.18 -4.36 21.65
CA HIS A 301 -8.95 -3.82 20.51
C HIS A 301 -10.38 -4.39 20.39
N SER A 302 -10.69 -5.50 21.07
CA SER A 302 -12.01 -6.13 20.98
C SER A 302 -13.14 -5.17 21.34
N GLY A 303 -14.13 -5.02 20.45
CA GLY A 303 -15.25 -4.08 20.59
C GLY A 303 -14.98 -2.66 20.06
N GLY A 304 -13.85 -2.46 19.34
CA GLY A 304 -13.52 -1.19 18.69
C GLY A 304 -12.84 -0.17 19.59
N THR A 305 -12.58 1.03 19.01
CA THR A 305 -11.75 2.06 19.63
C THR A 305 -12.31 2.56 20.97
N ASP A 306 -13.62 2.72 21.13
CA ASP A 306 -14.19 3.17 22.41
C ASP A 306 -13.87 2.18 23.55
N LYS A 307 -13.91 0.88 23.27
CA LYS A 307 -13.52 -0.16 24.24
C LYS A 307 -12.02 -0.19 24.51
N LEU A 308 -11.22 0.08 23.52
CA LEU A 308 -9.78 0.27 23.68
C LEU A 308 -9.48 1.42 24.63
N LEU A 309 -10.15 2.59 24.46
CA LEU A 309 -9.97 3.75 25.32
C LEU A 309 -10.42 3.46 26.77
N GLU A 310 -11.55 2.76 26.98
CA GLU A 310 -11.98 2.31 28.31
C GLU A 310 -10.89 1.47 28.99
N ARG A 311 -10.22 0.57 28.24
CA ARG A 311 -9.15 -0.28 28.77
C ARG A 311 -7.89 0.51 29.07
N LEU A 312 -7.52 1.46 28.20
CA LEU A 312 -6.40 2.37 28.45
C LEU A 312 -6.62 3.30 29.65
N ALA A 313 -7.86 3.59 30.02
CA ALA A 313 -8.16 4.38 31.21
C ALA A 313 -7.97 3.60 32.53
N SER A 314 -7.88 2.26 32.50
CA SER A 314 -7.74 1.40 33.69
C SER A 314 -6.26 1.14 34.02
N PRO A 315 -5.75 1.59 35.19
CA PRO A 315 -4.37 1.26 35.60
C PRO A 315 -4.11 -0.24 35.74
N GLU A 316 -5.11 -1.01 36.15
CA GLU A 316 -5.03 -2.45 36.30
C GLU A 316 -4.86 -3.16 34.94
N LEU A 317 -5.63 -2.73 33.91
CA LEU A 317 -5.51 -3.27 32.56
C LEU A 317 -4.21 -2.80 31.87
N ARG A 318 -3.72 -1.60 32.15
CA ARG A 318 -2.39 -1.16 31.67
C ARG A 318 -1.26 -2.05 32.22
N ALA A 319 -1.31 -2.41 33.51
CA ALA A 319 -0.33 -3.34 34.08
C ALA A 319 -0.36 -4.69 33.35
N LYS A 320 -1.57 -5.20 33.05
CA LYS A 320 -1.72 -6.43 32.25
C LYS A 320 -1.20 -6.26 30.82
N MET A 321 -1.47 -5.11 30.16
CA MET A 321 -0.91 -4.84 28.81
C MET A 321 0.62 -4.88 28.82
N ILE A 322 1.25 -4.25 29.81
CA ILE A 322 2.72 -4.25 29.95
C ILE A 322 3.24 -5.67 30.18
N GLU A 323 2.58 -6.45 31.03
CA GLU A 323 2.94 -7.86 31.26
C GLU A 323 2.84 -8.68 29.96
N ASP A 324 1.72 -8.57 29.23
CA ASP A 324 1.50 -9.28 27.97
C ASP A 324 2.51 -8.86 26.88
N ILE A 325 2.89 -7.57 26.81
CA ILE A 325 3.94 -7.08 25.90
C ILE A 325 5.31 -7.67 26.27
N GLN A 326 5.64 -7.73 27.56
CA GLN A 326 6.95 -8.23 28.00
C GLN A 326 7.08 -9.76 27.91
N GLN A 327 5.97 -10.49 28.08
CA GLN A 327 5.96 -11.96 27.99
C GLN A 327 5.73 -12.48 26.57
N GLY A 328 5.10 -11.66 25.70
CA GLY A 328 4.60 -12.05 24.40
C GLY A 328 3.30 -12.86 24.49
N ILE A 329 2.52 -12.82 23.39
CA ILE A 329 1.30 -13.62 23.21
C ILE A 329 1.53 -14.46 21.95
N PRO A 330 1.38 -15.79 22.00
CA PRO A 330 1.55 -16.64 20.82
C PRO A 330 0.66 -16.18 19.64
N GLY A 331 1.24 -16.08 18.46
CA GLY A 331 0.54 -15.66 17.23
C GLY A 331 0.29 -14.15 17.12
N TRP A 332 0.92 -13.34 17.97
CA TRP A 332 0.85 -11.89 17.90
C TRP A 332 2.22 -11.27 17.60
N ASP A 333 2.31 -10.48 16.55
CA ASP A 333 3.51 -9.71 16.24
C ASP A 333 3.67 -8.56 17.24
N ASN A 334 4.62 -8.74 18.15
CA ASN A 334 4.95 -7.74 19.16
C ASN A 334 6.00 -6.76 18.64
N PHE A 335 5.56 -5.61 18.15
CA PHE A 335 6.41 -4.57 17.58
C PHE A 335 7.50 -4.08 18.55
N ILE A 336 7.20 -4.04 19.86
CA ILE A 336 8.18 -3.64 20.87
C ILE A 336 9.26 -4.71 21.04
N ASP A 337 8.91 -5.98 20.91
CA ASP A 337 9.88 -7.09 21.03
C ASP A 337 10.83 -7.18 19.82
N PHE A 338 10.31 -7.02 18.60
CA PHE A 338 11.17 -7.16 17.41
C PHE A 338 11.90 -5.87 17.02
N ALA A 339 11.34 -4.68 17.25
CA ALA A 339 11.98 -3.40 16.92
C ALA A 339 12.70 -2.77 18.12
N GLY A 340 12.04 -2.72 19.29
CA GLY A 340 12.48 -2.01 20.48
C GLY A 340 11.79 -0.65 20.65
N LEU A 341 11.58 -0.22 21.90
CA LEU A 341 10.95 1.07 22.22
C LEU A 341 11.73 2.28 21.66
N ASP A 342 13.04 2.17 21.49
CA ASP A 342 13.92 3.19 20.93
C ASP A 342 13.94 3.23 19.40
N GLN A 343 13.35 2.23 18.74
CA GLN A 343 13.26 2.12 17.29
C GLN A 343 11.86 2.38 16.73
N ILE A 344 10.89 2.71 17.60
CA ILE A 344 9.51 3.07 17.22
C ILE A 344 9.33 4.57 17.45
N PHE A 345 9.00 5.32 16.38
CA PHE A 345 8.89 6.77 16.37
C PHE A 345 7.47 7.21 16.05
N VAL A 346 6.97 8.23 16.77
CA VAL A 346 5.67 8.86 16.48
C VAL A 346 5.78 9.71 15.21
N THR A 347 4.89 9.50 14.23
CA THR A 347 4.88 10.24 12.95
C THR A 347 3.77 11.28 12.85
N SER A 348 2.65 11.04 13.51
CA SER A 348 1.49 11.92 13.49
C SER A 348 0.66 11.77 14.76
N VAL A 349 -0.02 12.85 15.11
CA VAL A 349 -1.04 12.92 16.15
C VAL A 349 -2.23 13.75 15.65
N LYS A 350 -3.41 13.54 16.22
CA LYS A 350 -4.65 14.23 15.85
C LYS A 350 -4.70 15.66 16.37
N THR A 351 -4.19 15.90 17.58
CA THR A 351 -4.34 17.17 18.29
C THR A 351 -3.05 17.98 18.36
N GLU A 352 -3.17 19.30 18.39
CA GLU A 352 -2.02 20.20 18.60
C GLU A 352 -1.34 20.01 19.96
N LYS A 353 -2.11 19.56 20.96
CA LYS A 353 -1.63 19.31 22.33
C LYS A 353 -0.42 18.38 22.38
N ASN A 354 -0.40 17.37 21.51
CA ASN A 354 0.59 16.31 21.50
C ASN A 354 1.57 16.40 20.31
N GLN A 355 1.62 17.55 19.60
CA GLN A 355 2.56 17.76 18.47
C GLN A 355 4.03 17.64 18.89
N ASP A 356 4.35 17.87 20.16
CA ASP A 356 5.68 17.70 20.74
C ASP A 356 6.16 16.24 20.78
N ALA A 357 5.25 15.28 20.62
CA ALA A 357 5.57 13.85 20.51
C ALA A 357 6.06 13.47 19.09
N VAL A 358 5.71 14.24 18.06
CA VAL A 358 6.02 13.88 16.66
C VAL A 358 7.52 13.95 16.40
N GLY A 359 8.07 12.82 15.94
CA GLY A 359 9.51 12.63 15.68
C GLY A 359 10.30 12.10 16.88
N LEU A 360 9.66 11.88 18.03
CA LEU A 360 10.28 11.22 19.18
C LEU A 360 10.06 9.70 19.10
N ASN A 361 11.05 8.93 19.58
CA ASN A 361 10.82 7.52 19.85
C ASN A 361 10.10 7.32 21.20
N LEU A 362 9.63 6.11 21.48
CA LEU A 362 8.83 5.85 22.68
C LEU A 362 9.61 6.04 24.00
N VAL A 363 10.93 5.85 23.99
CA VAL A 363 11.79 6.14 25.16
C VAL A 363 11.87 7.65 25.40
N GLN A 364 12.13 8.43 24.35
CA GLN A 364 12.17 9.90 24.42
C GLN A 364 10.81 10.49 24.81
N LEU A 365 9.70 9.88 24.36
CA LEU A 365 8.35 10.24 24.77
C LEU A 365 8.16 10.04 26.29
N GLY A 366 8.64 8.92 26.82
CA GLY A 366 8.65 8.65 28.26
C GLY A 366 9.41 9.71 29.03
N GLU A 367 10.63 10.06 28.59
CA GLU A 367 11.44 11.13 29.19
C GLU A 367 10.74 12.48 29.15
N LEU A 368 10.17 12.87 28.01
CA LEU A 368 9.44 14.12 27.84
C LEU A 368 8.23 14.22 28.79
N ARG A 369 7.51 13.12 28.99
CA ARG A 369 6.32 13.05 29.86
C ARG A 369 6.65 12.77 31.34
N GLY A 370 7.91 12.48 31.69
CA GLY A 370 8.33 12.12 33.05
C GLY A 370 7.72 10.81 33.54
N LYS A 371 7.51 9.84 32.63
CA LYS A 371 6.87 8.54 32.87
C LYS A 371 7.70 7.42 32.24
N ASP A 372 7.42 6.17 32.62
CA ASP A 372 7.95 5.04 31.86
C ASP A 372 7.39 5.05 30.42
N PRO A 373 8.14 4.51 29.44
CA PRO A 373 7.75 4.57 28.03
C PRO A 373 6.39 3.96 27.70
N TYR A 374 6.00 2.87 28.41
CA TYR A 374 4.71 2.21 28.17
C TYR A 374 3.54 3.12 28.57
N ASN A 375 3.57 3.65 29.81
CA ASN A 375 2.49 4.52 30.27
C ASN A 375 2.45 5.85 29.52
N ALA A 376 3.60 6.41 29.11
CA ALA A 376 3.64 7.60 28.25
C ALA A 376 2.97 7.35 26.90
N THR A 377 3.22 6.18 26.31
CA THR A 377 2.61 5.77 25.02
C THR A 377 1.10 5.50 25.19
N PHE A 378 0.69 4.85 26.28
CA PHE A 378 -0.72 4.60 26.55
C PHE A 378 -1.52 5.90 26.79
N ASP A 379 -0.90 6.88 27.44
CA ASP A 379 -1.50 8.22 27.59
C ASP A 379 -1.66 8.90 26.22
N LEU A 380 -0.62 8.85 25.35
CA LEU A 380 -0.70 9.42 24.02
C LEU A 380 -1.83 8.78 23.20
N LEU A 381 -1.90 7.44 23.17
CA LEU A 381 -2.98 6.71 22.47
C LEU A 381 -4.36 7.04 23.03
N PHE A 382 -4.49 7.18 24.35
CA PHE A 382 -5.74 7.57 25.00
C PHE A 382 -6.16 9.01 24.65
N GLU A 383 -5.23 9.96 24.75
CA GLU A 383 -5.47 11.38 24.49
C GLU A 383 -5.80 11.68 23.02
N GLU A 384 -5.20 10.93 22.10
CA GLU A 384 -5.39 11.04 20.65
C GLU A 384 -6.50 10.12 20.10
N GLU A 385 -7.26 9.45 20.98
CA GLU A 385 -8.31 8.51 20.59
C GLU A 385 -7.81 7.43 19.60
N ASN A 386 -6.59 6.91 19.83
CA ASN A 386 -5.88 5.94 18.98
C ASN A 386 -5.47 6.46 17.59
N ALA A 387 -5.66 7.75 17.29
CA ALA A 387 -5.30 8.36 16.00
C ALA A 387 -3.84 8.83 16.00
N VAL A 388 -2.92 7.89 16.16
CA VAL A 388 -1.46 8.12 16.21
C VAL A 388 -0.78 7.23 15.16
N GLY A 389 0.05 7.83 14.32
CA GLY A 389 0.90 7.11 13.37
C GLY A 389 2.29 6.84 13.93
N MET A 390 2.95 5.81 13.43
CA MET A 390 4.32 5.46 13.78
C MET A 390 5.18 5.04 12.59
N VAL A 391 6.50 5.06 12.80
CA VAL A 391 7.52 4.37 12.00
C VAL A 391 8.29 3.45 12.94
N ASP A 392 8.57 2.23 12.50
CA ASP A 392 9.39 1.24 13.22
C ASP A 392 10.53 0.71 12.35
N PHE A 393 11.73 0.61 12.95
CA PHE A 393 12.92 0.09 12.27
C PHE A 393 13.09 -1.40 12.57
N TYR A 394 12.73 -2.24 11.61
CA TYR A 394 12.69 -3.70 11.77
C TYR A 394 13.68 -4.46 10.90
N GLY A 395 14.19 -3.85 9.83
CA GLY A 395 14.78 -4.54 8.69
C GLY A 395 16.25 -4.24 8.42
N THR A 396 16.74 -4.83 7.36
CA THR A 396 18.10 -4.66 6.85
C THR A 396 18.12 -4.47 5.35
N GLU A 397 19.07 -3.70 4.85
CA GLU A 397 19.26 -3.41 3.43
C GLU A 397 19.48 -4.69 2.59
N GLU A 398 20.17 -5.68 3.15
CA GLU A 398 20.37 -6.99 2.51
C GLU A 398 19.03 -7.66 2.15
N HIS A 399 18.06 -7.60 3.07
CA HIS A 399 16.72 -8.16 2.81
C HIS A 399 15.96 -7.36 1.74
N VAL A 400 16.07 -6.03 1.76
CA VAL A 400 15.47 -5.18 0.73
C VAL A 400 15.96 -5.61 -0.65
N ILE A 401 17.28 -5.75 -0.84
CA ILE A 401 17.87 -6.18 -2.11
C ILE A 401 17.43 -7.60 -2.48
N LYS A 402 17.42 -8.52 -1.51
CA LYS A 402 17.09 -9.93 -1.72
C LYS A 402 15.66 -10.11 -2.24
N PHE A 403 14.69 -9.42 -1.65
CA PHE A 403 13.31 -9.41 -2.14
C PHE A 403 13.18 -8.67 -3.48
N LEU A 404 13.82 -7.49 -3.60
CA LEU A 404 13.74 -6.66 -4.79
C LEU A 404 14.24 -7.37 -6.07
N CYS A 405 15.24 -8.25 -5.94
CA CYS A 405 15.80 -8.99 -7.07
C CYS A 405 14.93 -10.17 -7.56
N ARG A 406 13.87 -10.54 -6.86
CA ARG A 406 13.00 -11.67 -7.22
C ARG A 406 12.04 -11.31 -8.35
N PRO A 407 11.76 -12.23 -9.31
CA PRO A 407 10.89 -11.95 -10.45
C PRO A 407 9.41 -11.72 -10.10
N GLU A 408 8.93 -12.29 -8.99
CA GLU A 408 7.55 -12.17 -8.51
C GLU A 408 7.24 -10.86 -7.79
N GLN A 409 8.28 -10.05 -7.49
CA GLN A 409 8.16 -8.83 -6.71
C GLN A 409 7.61 -7.67 -7.55
N ASN A 410 6.73 -6.85 -6.95
CA ASN A 410 6.28 -5.54 -7.41
C ASN A 410 6.84 -4.44 -6.49
N VAL A 411 7.01 -3.23 -7.02
CA VAL A 411 7.33 -2.05 -6.20
C VAL A 411 6.04 -1.42 -5.71
N CYS A 412 6.00 -1.04 -4.44
CA CYS A 412 4.90 -0.26 -3.86
C CYS A 412 5.42 0.91 -3.03
N THR A 413 4.51 1.82 -2.65
CA THR A 413 4.83 2.87 -1.69
C THR A 413 4.48 2.47 -0.26
N ASP A 414 3.39 1.76 -0.07
CA ASP A 414 2.75 1.54 1.22
C ASP A 414 2.60 2.88 1.99
N GLY A 415 2.23 3.91 1.24
CA GLY A 415 2.28 5.30 1.67
C GLY A 415 1.07 5.72 2.48
N LEU A 416 1.27 6.02 3.77
CA LEU A 416 0.27 6.63 4.64
C LEU A 416 0.31 8.14 4.44
N MET A 417 -0.75 8.68 3.84
CA MET A 417 -0.82 10.09 3.44
C MET A 417 -1.29 10.98 4.62
N GLY A 418 -0.79 12.22 4.69
CA GLY A 418 -1.32 13.22 5.63
C GLY A 418 -0.63 13.31 6.99
N ALA A 419 0.37 12.51 7.30
CA ALA A 419 1.15 12.63 8.52
C ALA A 419 2.06 13.86 8.52
N GLY A 420 2.36 14.43 9.69
CA GLY A 420 3.27 15.57 9.83
C GLY A 420 4.72 15.22 9.49
N LYS A 421 5.19 14.06 9.96
CA LYS A 421 6.48 13.45 9.63
C LYS A 421 6.26 12.02 9.11
N PRO A 422 5.74 11.83 7.88
CA PRO A 422 5.47 10.51 7.35
C PRO A 422 6.76 9.72 7.10
N HIS A 423 6.64 8.42 6.85
CA HIS A 423 7.72 7.63 6.31
C HIS A 423 8.14 8.19 4.94
N PRO A 424 9.46 8.32 4.59
CA PRO A 424 9.91 8.87 3.31
C PRO A 424 9.42 8.10 2.08
N ARG A 425 8.94 6.85 2.24
CA ARG A 425 8.33 6.04 1.16
C ARG A 425 7.14 6.73 0.49
N VAL A 426 6.44 7.62 1.21
CA VAL A 426 5.32 8.42 0.67
C VAL A 426 5.75 9.26 -0.52
N PHE A 427 7.01 9.73 -0.54
CA PHE A 427 7.53 10.66 -1.55
C PHE A 427 8.57 10.07 -2.48
N GLY A 428 9.22 8.94 -2.13
CA GLY A 428 10.43 8.53 -2.81
C GLY A 428 10.57 7.04 -3.17
N ALA A 429 9.59 6.17 -2.94
CA ALA A 429 9.76 4.72 -3.12
C ALA A 429 10.18 4.33 -4.55
N PHE A 430 9.49 4.80 -5.57
CA PHE A 430 9.79 4.45 -6.96
C PHE A 430 11.10 5.08 -7.46
N PRO A 431 11.34 6.39 -7.27
CA PRO A 431 12.61 7.00 -7.60
C PRO A 431 13.82 6.39 -6.87
N ARG A 432 13.65 5.94 -5.62
CA ARG A 432 14.70 5.25 -4.86
C ARG A 432 15.12 3.95 -5.51
N VAL A 433 14.18 3.15 -6.02
CA VAL A 433 14.52 1.93 -6.77
C VAL A 433 15.37 2.28 -7.98
N LEU A 434 14.96 3.27 -8.77
CA LEU A 434 15.66 3.66 -9.99
C LEU A 434 17.02 4.33 -9.71
N GLY A 435 17.09 5.21 -8.70
CA GLY A 435 18.32 5.91 -8.34
C GLY A 435 19.32 5.00 -7.62
N LYS A 436 18.93 4.50 -6.46
CA LYS A 436 19.81 3.72 -5.59
C LYS A 436 20.09 2.33 -6.15
N TYR A 437 19.06 1.51 -6.39
CA TYR A 437 19.27 0.09 -6.66
C TYR A 437 19.59 -0.22 -8.14
N VAL A 438 19.15 0.63 -9.08
CA VAL A 438 19.51 0.47 -10.51
C VAL A 438 20.78 1.23 -10.82
N ARG A 439 20.80 2.58 -10.67
CA ARG A 439 21.93 3.40 -11.10
C ARG A 439 23.17 3.24 -10.23
N GLU A 440 23.03 3.29 -8.90
CA GLU A 440 24.19 3.38 -7.98
C GLU A 440 24.70 1.99 -7.60
N GLU A 441 23.82 1.07 -7.23
CA GLU A 441 24.20 -0.26 -6.74
C GLU A 441 24.22 -1.33 -7.85
N GLY A 442 23.49 -1.10 -8.97
CA GLY A 442 23.44 -2.05 -10.08
C GLY A 442 22.79 -3.40 -9.74
N CYS A 443 21.92 -3.44 -8.73
CA CYS A 443 21.22 -4.65 -8.31
C CYS A 443 20.22 -5.15 -9.36
N LEU A 444 19.67 -4.22 -10.17
CA LEU A 444 18.70 -4.47 -11.23
C LEU A 444 19.11 -3.75 -12.50
N SER A 445 18.70 -4.28 -13.66
CA SER A 445 18.68 -3.49 -14.90
C SER A 445 17.49 -2.50 -14.90
N TRP A 446 17.57 -1.48 -15.76
CA TRP A 446 16.45 -0.53 -15.97
C TRP A 446 15.18 -1.27 -16.40
N GLU A 447 15.31 -2.23 -17.30
CA GLU A 447 14.19 -3.02 -17.83
C GLU A 447 13.52 -3.86 -16.74
N ALA A 448 14.32 -4.51 -15.89
CA ALA A 448 13.82 -5.32 -14.78
C ALA A 448 13.08 -4.44 -13.76
N ALA A 449 13.66 -3.29 -13.39
CA ALA A 449 13.02 -2.35 -12.44
C ALA A 449 11.72 -1.79 -13.01
N ILE A 450 11.72 -1.31 -14.28
CA ILE A 450 10.53 -0.77 -14.92
C ILE A 450 9.44 -1.85 -15.04
N ARG A 451 9.76 -3.10 -15.40
CA ARG A 451 8.78 -4.19 -15.41
C ARG A 451 8.12 -4.38 -14.05
N LYS A 452 8.88 -4.34 -12.95
CA LYS A 452 8.37 -4.47 -11.57
C LYS A 452 7.45 -3.33 -11.13
N MET A 453 7.53 -2.21 -11.81
CA MET A 453 6.73 -1.01 -11.54
C MET A 453 5.54 -0.86 -12.49
N THR A 454 5.48 -1.64 -13.58
CA THR A 454 4.53 -1.42 -14.69
C THR A 454 3.90 -2.72 -15.18
N GLY A 455 4.57 -3.47 -16.05
CA GLY A 455 4.02 -4.68 -16.68
C GLY A 455 3.70 -5.79 -15.69
N LYS A 456 4.54 -5.99 -14.65
CA LYS A 456 4.30 -7.02 -13.63
C LYS A 456 3.08 -6.70 -12.75
N PRO A 457 2.92 -5.51 -12.14
CA PRO A 457 1.70 -5.17 -11.43
C PRO A 457 0.45 -5.18 -12.33
N ALA A 458 0.55 -4.75 -13.60
CA ALA A 458 -0.57 -4.85 -14.53
C ALA A 458 -1.00 -6.31 -14.78
N GLU A 459 -0.04 -7.24 -14.89
CA GLU A 459 -0.29 -8.69 -14.99
C GLU A 459 -1.01 -9.22 -13.74
N VAL A 460 -0.51 -8.86 -12.54
CA VAL A 460 -1.09 -9.28 -11.24
C VAL A 460 -2.53 -8.79 -11.08
N LEU A 461 -2.81 -7.55 -11.48
CA LEU A 461 -4.14 -6.95 -11.41
C LEU A 461 -5.06 -7.38 -12.56
N GLY A 462 -4.52 -8.00 -13.61
CA GLY A 462 -5.29 -8.34 -14.82
C GLY A 462 -5.70 -7.13 -15.65
N LEU A 463 -4.92 -6.04 -15.62
CA LEU A 463 -5.16 -4.84 -16.43
C LEU A 463 -4.82 -5.12 -17.90
N GLN A 464 -5.76 -4.83 -18.82
CA GLN A 464 -5.63 -5.22 -20.22
C GLN A 464 -5.15 -4.09 -21.14
N ASP A 465 -5.18 -2.84 -20.66
CA ASP A 465 -5.03 -1.64 -21.48
C ASP A 465 -3.93 -0.69 -20.98
N ARG A 466 -3.14 -1.07 -19.97
CA ARG A 466 -2.10 -0.25 -19.35
C ARG A 466 -0.95 -1.07 -18.77
N GLY A 467 0.10 -0.41 -18.26
CA GLY A 467 1.31 -1.03 -17.73
C GLY A 467 2.36 -1.41 -18.79
N LEU A 468 2.05 -1.23 -20.08
CA LEU A 468 2.98 -1.43 -21.20
C LEU A 468 2.90 -0.25 -22.18
N LEU A 469 4.02 0.12 -22.80
CA LEU A 469 4.01 0.97 -23.98
C LEU A 469 3.67 0.11 -25.21
N LYS A 470 2.39 0.09 -25.54
CA LYS A 470 1.86 -0.72 -26.65
C LYS A 470 0.78 0.07 -27.39
N ILE A 471 0.78 -0.02 -28.72
CA ILE A 471 -0.23 0.63 -29.57
C ILE A 471 -1.63 0.20 -29.13
N GLY A 472 -2.53 1.17 -28.94
CA GLY A 472 -3.89 1.01 -28.46
C GLY A 472 -4.06 1.04 -26.94
N TYR A 473 -2.95 1.02 -26.15
CA TYR A 473 -3.00 1.14 -24.70
C TYR A 473 -3.18 2.60 -24.28
N ALA A 474 -3.75 2.79 -23.09
CA ALA A 474 -3.84 4.09 -22.44
C ALA A 474 -2.46 4.74 -22.36
N ALA A 475 -2.39 6.02 -22.68
CA ALA A 475 -1.14 6.76 -22.63
C ALA A 475 -0.83 7.22 -21.20
N ASP A 476 -0.54 6.25 -20.33
CA ASP A 476 0.09 6.45 -19.03
C ASP A 476 1.60 6.32 -19.24
N ILE A 477 2.32 7.43 -19.21
CA ILE A 477 3.73 7.51 -19.63
C ILE A 477 4.55 8.29 -18.61
N VAL A 478 5.74 7.78 -18.30
CA VAL A 478 6.76 8.49 -17.53
C VAL A 478 7.99 8.72 -18.41
N MET A 479 8.50 9.94 -18.40
CA MET A 479 9.81 10.29 -18.92
C MET A 479 10.70 10.78 -17.78
N PHE A 480 11.89 10.18 -17.63
CA PHE A 480 12.82 10.56 -16.58
C PHE A 480 14.28 10.56 -17.06
N ASP A 481 15.12 11.30 -16.34
CA ASP A 481 16.57 11.32 -16.56
C ASP A 481 17.25 10.20 -15.75
N PRO A 482 17.82 9.17 -16.41
CA PRO A 482 18.50 8.08 -15.72
C PRO A 482 19.74 8.53 -14.92
N ASN A 483 20.31 9.69 -15.24
CA ASN A 483 21.51 10.19 -14.57
C ASN A 483 21.20 10.93 -13.25
N THR A 484 19.98 11.46 -13.09
CA THR A 484 19.62 12.31 -11.95
C THR A 484 18.48 11.75 -11.09
N ILE A 485 17.75 10.74 -11.58
CA ILE A 485 16.63 10.16 -10.82
C ILE A 485 17.06 9.73 -9.41
N ALA A 486 16.42 10.28 -8.38
CA ALA A 486 16.70 9.96 -6.99
C ALA A 486 15.55 10.35 -6.06
N ASP A 487 15.41 9.62 -4.94
CA ASP A 487 14.65 10.08 -3.78
C ASP A 487 15.43 11.13 -2.99
N LYS A 488 14.74 12.00 -2.29
CA LYS A 488 15.34 13.09 -1.47
C LYS A 488 14.92 13.00 -0.01
N GLY A 489 13.77 12.41 0.26
CA GLY A 489 13.23 12.28 1.61
C GLY A 489 14.09 11.41 2.50
N THR A 490 14.30 11.85 3.75
CA THR A 490 14.94 11.10 4.82
C THR A 490 13.95 10.87 5.96
N PHE A 491 14.28 10.01 6.93
CA PHE A 491 13.44 9.85 8.13
C PHE A 491 13.41 11.12 9.02
N VAL A 492 14.38 12.02 8.88
CA VAL A 492 14.43 13.31 9.59
C VAL A 492 13.62 14.37 8.85
N GLU A 493 13.76 14.42 7.53
CA GLU A 493 13.10 15.37 6.62
C GLU A 493 12.38 14.59 5.50
N PRO A 494 11.23 13.94 5.79
CA PRO A 494 10.58 13.05 4.82
C PRO A 494 9.82 13.77 3.71
N ASN A 495 9.33 14.97 3.96
CA ASN A 495 8.44 15.71 3.05
C ASN A 495 9.21 16.38 1.90
N GLN A 496 9.97 15.57 1.13
CA GLN A 496 10.76 16.04 0.01
C GLN A 496 10.39 15.27 -1.26
N TYR A 497 10.06 16.02 -2.32
CA TYR A 497 9.81 15.43 -3.63
C TYR A 497 11.09 14.91 -4.27
N PRO A 498 11.01 13.83 -5.07
CA PRO A 498 12.15 13.28 -5.79
C PRO A 498 12.61 14.20 -6.92
N GLU A 499 13.77 13.91 -7.47
CA GLU A 499 14.29 14.57 -8.67
C GLU A 499 14.44 13.56 -9.81
N GLY A 500 14.59 14.08 -11.04
CA GLY A 500 14.83 13.29 -12.25
C GLY A 500 13.55 12.83 -12.99
N ILE A 501 12.36 12.88 -12.40
CA ILE A 501 11.09 12.71 -13.13
C ILE A 501 10.79 14.01 -13.87
N GLU A 502 10.77 13.96 -15.21
CA GLU A 502 10.57 15.16 -16.03
C GLU A 502 9.14 15.29 -16.55
N ILE A 503 8.54 14.19 -16.99
CA ILE A 503 7.15 14.18 -17.48
C ILE A 503 6.40 12.98 -16.90
N VAL A 504 5.19 13.25 -16.45
CA VAL A 504 4.19 12.23 -16.15
C VAL A 504 2.93 12.54 -16.94
N MET A 505 2.49 11.58 -17.70
CA MET A 505 1.26 11.63 -18.49
C MET A 505 0.29 10.57 -17.98
N VAL A 506 -0.96 10.95 -17.75
CA VAL A 506 -2.04 10.07 -17.29
C VAL A 506 -3.18 10.15 -18.30
N ASN A 507 -3.57 9.00 -18.87
CA ASN A 507 -4.61 8.92 -19.91
C ASN A 507 -4.40 9.96 -21.04
N GLY A 508 -3.15 10.15 -21.48
CA GLY A 508 -2.78 11.05 -22.58
C GLY A 508 -2.73 12.54 -22.22
N ARG A 509 -2.87 12.91 -20.95
CA ARG A 509 -2.74 14.28 -20.48
C ARG A 509 -1.53 14.44 -19.58
N ILE A 510 -0.72 15.46 -19.83
CA ILE A 510 0.45 15.76 -19.02
C ILE A 510 -0.01 16.24 -17.63
N ALA A 511 0.28 15.46 -16.59
CA ALA A 511 0.00 15.78 -15.20
C ALA A 511 1.20 16.49 -14.52
N LEU A 512 2.44 16.16 -14.94
CA LEU A 512 3.67 16.79 -14.47
C LEU A 512 4.60 17.08 -15.66
N ILE A 513 5.20 18.26 -15.67
CA ILE A 513 6.27 18.61 -16.60
C ILE A 513 7.33 19.46 -15.88
N ASN A 514 8.58 19.00 -15.88
CA ASN A 514 9.74 19.69 -15.29
C ASN A 514 9.48 20.21 -13.86
N GLY A 515 8.90 19.37 -13.00
CA GLY A 515 8.59 19.70 -11.61
C GLY A 515 7.34 20.57 -11.41
N THR A 516 6.65 20.97 -12.49
CA THR A 516 5.41 21.74 -12.44
C THR A 516 4.20 20.83 -12.70
N GLU A 517 3.27 20.77 -11.77
CA GLU A 517 2.01 20.05 -11.93
C GLU A 517 1.02 20.86 -12.75
N SER A 518 0.36 20.21 -13.71
CA SER A 518 -0.62 20.87 -14.57
C SER A 518 -2.03 20.92 -13.98
N TYR A 519 -2.25 20.26 -12.81
CA TYR A 519 -3.56 20.03 -12.21
C TYR A 519 -4.60 19.39 -13.16
N ALA A 520 -4.13 18.81 -14.27
CA ALA A 520 -4.97 18.00 -15.14
C ALA A 520 -5.28 16.68 -14.43
N CYS A 521 -6.30 16.71 -13.58
CA CYS A 521 -6.84 15.52 -12.93
C CYS A 521 -7.49 14.63 -14.00
N SER A 522 -6.68 13.79 -14.65
CA SER A 522 -7.08 12.95 -15.78
C SER A 522 -7.12 11.46 -15.45
N GLY A 523 -6.88 11.12 -14.19
CA GLY A 523 -7.07 9.76 -13.70
C GLY A 523 -8.53 9.34 -13.71
N THR A 524 -8.75 8.05 -13.75
CA THR A 524 -10.07 7.42 -13.76
C THR A 524 -10.18 6.35 -12.69
N VAL A 525 -11.38 6.06 -12.23
CA VAL A 525 -11.65 4.90 -11.39
C VAL A 525 -11.78 3.68 -12.30
N ILE A 526 -10.85 2.74 -12.14
CA ILE A 526 -10.84 1.49 -12.89
C ILE A 526 -11.70 0.47 -12.15
N ARG A 527 -12.68 -0.10 -12.84
CA ARG A 527 -13.51 -1.18 -12.31
C ARG A 527 -13.20 -2.47 -13.02
N LYS A 528 -12.98 -3.54 -12.25
CA LYS A 528 -12.84 -4.88 -12.82
C LYS A 528 -14.18 -5.29 -13.42
N GLN A 529 -14.15 -5.82 -14.64
CA GLN A 529 -15.33 -6.38 -15.33
C GLN A 529 -15.27 -7.91 -15.18
N TYR A 530 -16.39 -8.53 -14.81
CA TYR A 530 -16.51 -9.95 -14.56
C TYR A 530 -17.43 -10.62 -15.57
#